data_6c2457071d6082306933256554ac4e25
#
_entry.id   6c2457071d6082306933256554ac4e25
#
_cell.length_a   1.000
_cell.length_b   1.000
_cell.length_c   1.000
_cell.angle_alpha   90.00
_cell.angle_beta   90.00
_cell.angle_gamma   90.00
#
_symmetry.space_group_name_H-M   'P 1'
#
loop_
_entity.id
_entity.type
_entity.pdbx_description
1 polymer ?
#
loop_
_entity_poly.entity_id
_entity_poly.type
_entity_poly.pdbx_seq_one_letter_code
_entity_poly.pdbx_strand_id
1 'polypeptide(L)'
;MKLKRILSLALSGVLAVSMLTACGIGGGSGIFGAGDQSSPFANTLNSKLDDDTKAVITYRSNDSDLKSAVRSVANAVTEDQANNGNGEAPTNITNTVETLTGYGKLSTDAAWGVVTESGTYVKVYVYDATDDSYNTLDEVATAVKDDLKAINLKGATGNQSYNNTYKGNVAAYKVTIPTASSASGAKDAEAWVIGVAIEQTVTKK
;
A
#
# COMPACT_ATOMS: atom_id res chain seq x y z
N MET A 1 -26.33 -8.25 19.90
CA MET A 1 -25.06 -7.72 19.42
C MET A 1 -23.95 -8.78 19.38
N LYS A 2 -24.13 -9.91 18.71
CA LYS A 2 -23.10 -10.99 18.68
C LYS A 2 -22.94 -11.64 17.29
N LEU A 3 -23.56 -11.09 16.24
CA LEU A 3 -23.48 -11.68 14.89
C LEU A 3 -22.37 -11.11 13.99
N LYS A 4 -21.77 -9.96 14.33
CA LYS A 4 -20.72 -9.33 13.51
C LYS A 4 -19.33 -9.96 13.67
N ARG A 5 -19.12 -10.81 14.66
CA ARG A 5 -17.81 -11.46 14.91
C ARG A 5 -17.64 -12.84 14.29
N ILE A 6 -18.68 -13.42 13.72
CA ILE A 6 -18.64 -14.80 13.19
C ILE A 6 -18.34 -14.82 11.68
N LEU A 7 -18.61 -13.71 10.96
CA LEU A 7 -18.33 -13.65 9.51
C LEU A 7 -16.84 -13.45 9.17
N SER A 8 -16.04 -12.94 10.08
CA SER A 8 -14.61 -12.72 9.86
C SER A 8 -13.76 -13.99 9.97
N LEU A 9 -14.27 -15.03 10.63
CA LEU A 9 -13.52 -16.29 10.81
C LEU A 9 -13.65 -17.27 9.65
N ALA A 10 -14.66 -17.14 8.80
CA ALA A 10 -14.87 -18.06 7.67
C ALA A 10 -14.05 -17.70 6.42
N LEU A 11 -13.64 -16.43 6.27
CA LEU A 11 -12.84 -16.01 5.10
C LEU A 11 -11.33 -16.14 5.34
N SER A 12 -10.89 -16.16 6.61
CA SER A 12 -9.47 -16.31 6.96
C SER A 12 -8.92 -17.73 6.74
N GLY A 13 -9.80 -18.72 6.63
CA GLY A 13 -9.39 -20.13 6.46
C GLY A 13 -8.86 -20.47 5.08
N VAL A 14 -9.25 -19.77 4.03
CA VAL A 14 -8.87 -20.11 2.65
C VAL A 14 -7.57 -19.41 2.22
N LEU A 15 -7.28 -18.23 2.79
CA LEU A 15 -6.04 -17.51 2.52
C LEU A 15 -4.85 -18.02 3.36
N ALA A 16 -5.12 -18.57 4.55
CA ALA A 16 -4.07 -19.11 5.42
C ALA A 16 -3.39 -20.37 4.85
N VAL A 17 -4.09 -21.15 4.02
CA VAL A 17 -3.53 -22.39 3.47
C VAL A 17 -2.55 -22.13 2.33
N SER A 18 -2.70 -21.05 1.58
CA SER A 18 -1.77 -20.68 0.51
C SER A 18 -0.52 -19.94 1.03
N MET A 19 -0.58 -19.33 2.22
CA MET A 19 0.59 -18.65 2.81
C MET A 19 1.50 -19.57 3.63
N LEU A 20 0.98 -20.71 4.13
CA LEU A 20 1.78 -21.67 4.91
C LEU A 20 2.67 -22.59 4.05
N THR A 21 2.43 -22.68 2.75
CA THR A 21 3.31 -23.44 1.86
C THR A 21 4.59 -22.71 1.46
N ALA A 22 4.69 -21.40 1.73
CA ALA A 22 5.93 -20.63 1.53
C ALA A 22 6.95 -20.76 2.69
N CYS A 23 6.58 -21.40 3.82
CA CYS A 23 7.49 -21.75 4.91
C CYS A 23 7.95 -23.21 4.86
N GLY A 24 8.13 -23.77 3.67
CA GLY A 24 8.69 -25.10 3.46
C GLY A 24 10.18 -25.13 3.76
N ILE A 25 10.52 -25.74 4.90
CA ILE A 25 11.85 -26.20 5.27
C ILE A 25 12.37 -27.14 4.17
N GLY A 26 13.45 -26.76 3.51
CA GLY A 26 14.27 -27.72 2.79
C GLY A 26 14.60 -27.34 1.34
N GLY A 27 15.82 -26.86 1.13
CA GLY A 27 16.53 -27.00 -0.14
C GLY A 27 16.37 -25.87 -1.15
N GLY A 28 17.20 -24.84 -1.05
CA GLY A 28 17.84 -24.22 -2.20
C GLY A 28 16.95 -23.60 -3.28
N SER A 29 16.23 -22.56 -2.97
CA SER A 29 15.93 -21.48 -3.90
C SER A 29 15.62 -20.26 -2.99
N GLY A 30 16.53 -19.31 -2.93
CA GLY A 30 16.38 -18.15 -2.05
C GLY A 30 15.13 -17.37 -2.47
N ILE A 31 14.09 -17.46 -1.66
CA ILE A 31 13.06 -16.42 -1.63
C ILE A 31 13.81 -15.20 -1.09
N PHE A 32 14.25 -14.34 -1.99
CA PHE A 32 14.77 -13.04 -1.61
C PHE A 32 13.60 -12.26 -1.03
N GLY A 33 13.53 -12.24 0.32
CA GLY A 33 12.44 -11.59 1.03
C GLY A 33 12.31 -10.13 0.61
N ALA A 34 11.07 -9.63 0.58
CA ALA A 34 10.78 -8.24 0.28
C ALA A 34 11.63 -7.29 1.16
N GLY A 35 12.49 -6.50 0.53
CA GLY A 35 13.30 -5.48 1.21
C GLY A 35 12.41 -4.34 1.69
N ASP A 36 12.40 -4.08 3.01
CA ASP A 36 11.65 -2.95 3.59
C ASP A 36 12.29 -1.61 3.21
N GLN A 37 11.59 -0.84 2.41
CA GLN A 37 11.95 0.51 1.96
C GLN A 37 11.00 1.57 2.51
N SER A 38 10.19 1.25 3.50
CA SER A 38 9.10 2.12 3.99
C SER A 38 9.62 3.45 4.53
N SER A 39 10.71 3.47 5.31
CA SER A 39 11.26 4.71 5.87
C SER A 39 11.93 5.59 4.80
N PRO A 40 12.80 5.08 3.93
CA PRO A 40 13.31 5.85 2.80
C PRO A 40 12.18 6.37 1.90
N PHE A 41 11.18 5.55 1.61
CA PHE A 41 10.03 5.95 0.79
C PHE A 41 9.23 7.10 1.44
N ALA A 42 8.92 7.02 2.73
CA ALA A 42 8.24 8.09 3.47
C ALA A 42 8.98 9.42 3.37
N ASN A 43 10.30 9.39 3.55
CA ASN A 43 11.15 10.58 3.46
C ASN A 43 11.15 11.18 2.05
N THR A 44 11.30 10.32 1.03
CA THR A 44 11.30 10.75 -0.38
C THR A 44 9.93 11.30 -0.78
N LEU A 45 8.83 10.63 -0.40
CA LEU A 45 7.48 11.11 -0.68
C LEU A 45 7.24 12.49 -0.05
N ASN A 46 7.58 12.67 1.23
CA ASN A 46 7.44 13.96 1.91
C ASN A 46 8.29 15.06 1.26
N SER A 47 9.49 14.75 0.75
CA SER A 47 10.34 15.75 0.09
C SER A 47 9.71 16.31 -1.19
N LYS A 48 8.85 15.53 -1.84
CA LYS A 48 8.16 15.88 -3.10
C LYS A 48 6.82 16.60 -2.91
N LEU A 49 6.29 16.64 -1.69
CA LEU A 49 5.06 17.39 -1.39
C LEU A 49 5.36 18.90 -1.41
N ASP A 50 4.41 19.69 -1.90
CA ASP A 50 4.42 21.15 -1.73
C ASP A 50 4.14 21.54 -0.27
N ASP A 51 4.47 22.77 0.10
CA ASP A 51 4.35 23.25 1.47
C ASP A 51 2.89 23.29 1.97
N ASP A 52 1.96 23.57 1.07
CA ASP A 52 0.52 23.57 1.38
C ASP A 52 0.05 22.15 1.73
N THR A 53 0.47 21.13 0.98
CA THR A 53 0.16 19.74 1.26
C THR A 53 0.83 19.27 2.55
N LYS A 54 2.10 19.65 2.79
CA LYS A 54 2.83 19.33 4.04
C LYS A 54 2.16 19.91 5.28
N ALA A 55 1.52 21.09 5.16
CA ALA A 55 0.78 21.71 6.27
C ALA A 55 -0.47 20.89 6.68
N VAL A 56 -0.98 20.04 5.80
CA VAL A 56 -2.17 19.22 6.04
C VAL A 56 -1.83 17.77 6.38
N ILE A 57 -0.86 17.18 5.67
CA ILE A 57 -0.47 15.78 5.85
C ILE A 57 1.03 15.59 5.69
N THR A 58 1.59 14.72 6.51
CA THR A 58 2.93 14.15 6.32
C THR A 58 2.85 12.63 6.45
N TYR A 59 3.69 11.92 5.71
CA TYR A 59 3.72 10.48 5.68
C TYR A 59 4.81 9.93 6.60
N ARG A 60 4.49 8.86 7.32
CA ARG A 60 5.38 8.12 8.22
C ARG A 60 5.36 6.64 7.84
N SER A 61 6.29 5.87 8.39
CA SER A 61 6.39 4.42 8.19
C SER A 61 6.29 3.65 9.50
N ASN A 62 5.42 4.10 10.40
CA ASN A 62 5.32 3.53 11.75
C ASN A 62 4.03 2.71 11.99
N ASP A 63 3.20 2.55 10.97
CA ASP A 63 2.01 1.70 11.00
C ASP A 63 2.42 0.24 10.79
N SER A 64 2.37 -0.56 11.87
CA SER A 64 2.78 -1.96 11.86
C SER A 64 1.82 -2.86 11.09
N ASP A 65 0.53 -2.55 11.12
CA ASP A 65 -0.51 -3.34 10.46
C ASP A 65 -0.43 -3.15 8.96
N LEU A 66 -0.29 -1.89 8.51
CA LEU A 66 -0.02 -1.57 7.11
C LEU A 66 1.26 -2.26 6.61
N LYS A 67 2.37 -2.15 7.35
CA LYS A 67 3.64 -2.79 6.98
C LYS A 67 3.51 -4.30 6.87
N SER A 68 2.85 -4.94 7.81
CA SER A 68 2.63 -6.39 7.81
C SER A 68 1.76 -6.83 6.62
N ALA A 69 0.67 -6.11 6.36
CA ALA A 69 -0.24 -6.40 5.26
C ALA A 69 0.44 -6.23 3.90
N VAL A 70 1.13 -5.08 3.68
CA VAL A 70 1.83 -4.82 2.42
C VAL A 70 2.99 -5.80 2.20
N ARG A 71 3.74 -6.16 3.24
CA ARG A 71 4.78 -7.19 3.15
C ARG A 71 4.19 -8.55 2.73
N SER A 72 3.03 -8.90 3.29
CA SER A 72 2.37 -10.17 2.95
C SER A 72 2.00 -10.24 1.48
N VAL A 73 1.40 -9.18 0.92
CA VAL A 73 1.06 -9.15 -0.50
C VAL A 73 2.30 -8.99 -1.39
N ALA A 74 3.34 -8.28 -0.95
CA ALA A 74 4.60 -8.16 -1.67
C ALA A 74 5.28 -9.53 -1.88
N ASN A 75 5.25 -10.38 -0.86
CA ASN A 75 5.77 -11.75 -0.96
C ASN A 75 4.90 -12.68 -1.83
N ALA A 76 3.68 -12.26 -2.22
CA ALA A 76 2.73 -13.02 -3.00
C ALA A 76 2.52 -12.47 -4.42
N VAL A 77 3.18 -11.36 -4.78
CA VAL A 77 3.12 -10.80 -6.14
C VAL A 77 3.68 -11.80 -7.14
N THR A 78 2.94 -12.02 -8.22
CA THR A 78 3.36 -12.90 -9.32
C THR A 78 4.24 -12.15 -10.33
N GLU A 79 4.99 -12.90 -11.14
CA GLU A 79 5.79 -12.34 -12.23
C GLU A 79 4.93 -11.49 -13.19
N ASP A 80 3.73 -11.95 -13.53
CA ASP A 80 2.79 -11.22 -14.39
C ASP A 80 2.33 -9.90 -13.76
N GLN A 81 2.03 -9.89 -12.46
CA GLN A 81 1.64 -8.69 -11.73
C GLN A 81 2.81 -7.68 -11.61
N ALA A 82 4.04 -8.17 -11.48
CA ALA A 82 5.23 -7.33 -11.45
C ALA A 82 5.48 -6.67 -12.79
N ASN A 83 5.55 -7.46 -13.87
CA ASN A 83 5.85 -7.00 -15.22
C ASN A 83 4.77 -6.07 -15.81
N ASN A 84 3.53 -6.13 -15.30
CA ASN A 84 2.43 -5.24 -15.70
C ASN A 84 2.15 -4.13 -14.67
N GLY A 85 2.95 -4.03 -13.63
CA GLY A 85 2.79 -3.03 -12.58
C GLY A 85 3.13 -1.61 -13.05
N ASN A 86 2.14 -0.71 -13.06
CA ASN A 86 2.33 0.68 -13.52
C ASN A 86 1.48 1.69 -12.73
N GLY A 87 1.02 1.32 -11.54
CA GLY A 87 0.18 2.20 -10.72
C GLY A 87 -0.67 1.45 -9.70
N GLU A 88 -1.97 1.72 -9.68
CA GLU A 88 -2.89 1.07 -8.72
C GLU A 88 -2.82 -0.46 -8.83
N ALA A 89 -2.64 -1.10 -7.69
CA ALA A 89 -2.52 -2.54 -7.61
C ALA A 89 -3.80 -3.26 -8.07
N PRO A 90 -3.69 -4.48 -8.61
CA PRO A 90 -4.85 -5.32 -8.89
C PRO A 90 -5.79 -5.44 -7.69
N THR A 91 -7.10 -5.54 -7.95
CA THR A 91 -8.16 -5.53 -6.92
C THR A 91 -7.95 -6.60 -5.85
N ASN A 92 -7.44 -7.78 -6.20
CA ASN A 92 -7.16 -8.85 -5.25
C ASN A 92 -6.06 -8.46 -4.24
N ILE A 93 -5.03 -7.74 -4.66
CA ILE A 93 -3.96 -7.23 -3.78
C ILE A 93 -4.53 -6.17 -2.85
N THR A 94 -5.27 -5.19 -3.40
CA THR A 94 -5.89 -4.11 -2.62
C THR A 94 -6.85 -4.67 -1.57
N ASN A 95 -7.78 -5.54 -1.97
CA ASN A 95 -8.74 -6.17 -1.05
C ASN A 95 -8.06 -6.99 0.05
N THR A 96 -6.92 -7.62 -0.25
CA THR A 96 -6.15 -8.37 0.76
C THR A 96 -5.59 -7.41 1.81
N VAL A 97 -5.01 -6.28 1.40
CA VAL A 97 -4.49 -5.28 2.34
C VAL A 97 -5.63 -4.67 3.17
N GLU A 98 -6.76 -4.29 2.55
CA GLU A 98 -7.96 -3.79 3.25
C GLU A 98 -8.45 -4.81 4.31
N THR A 99 -8.49 -6.08 3.95
CA THR A 99 -8.92 -7.16 4.86
C THR A 99 -7.96 -7.34 6.04
N LEU A 100 -6.65 -7.34 5.78
CA LEU A 100 -5.63 -7.57 6.81
C LEU A 100 -5.50 -6.39 7.77
N THR A 101 -5.71 -5.16 7.29
CA THR A 101 -5.62 -3.95 8.12
C THR A 101 -6.96 -3.55 8.74
N GLY A 102 -8.08 -3.93 8.14
CA GLY A 102 -9.41 -3.41 8.46
C GLY A 102 -9.64 -1.98 7.97
N TYR A 103 -8.78 -1.44 7.10
CA TYR A 103 -8.91 -0.10 6.54
C TYR A 103 -9.91 -0.09 5.38
N GLY A 104 -10.55 1.07 5.18
CA GLY A 104 -11.39 1.28 4.01
C GLY A 104 -10.56 1.55 2.75
N LYS A 105 -11.20 1.45 1.58
CA LYS A 105 -10.57 1.82 0.31
C LYS A 105 -10.33 3.33 0.25
N LEU A 106 -9.10 3.75 -0.02
CA LEU A 106 -8.76 5.13 -0.32
C LEU A 106 -9.21 5.46 -1.74
N SER A 107 -10.26 6.26 -1.86
CA SER A 107 -10.77 6.73 -3.16
C SER A 107 -10.27 8.14 -3.45
N THR A 108 -9.80 8.36 -4.65
CA THR A 108 -9.44 9.69 -5.15
C THR A 108 -10.69 10.54 -5.43
N ASP A 109 -11.84 9.90 -5.64
CA ASP A 109 -13.12 10.54 -5.94
C ASP A 109 -13.94 10.88 -4.68
N ALA A 110 -13.45 10.49 -3.50
CA ALA A 110 -14.16 10.74 -2.25
C ALA A 110 -14.17 12.23 -1.92
N ALA A 111 -15.33 12.73 -1.53
CA ALA A 111 -15.47 14.09 -1.02
C ALA A 111 -14.93 14.16 0.42
N TRP A 112 -13.62 14.20 0.58
CA TRP A 112 -12.93 14.20 1.87
C TRP A 112 -13.38 15.31 2.83
N GLY A 113 -13.99 16.34 2.48
CA GLY A 113 -14.48 17.39 3.39
C GLY A 113 -15.88 17.16 3.95
N VAL A 114 -16.59 16.13 3.46
CA VAL A 114 -17.98 15.86 3.83
C VAL A 114 -18.09 14.68 4.80
N VAL A 115 -16.99 13.98 5.06
CA VAL A 115 -16.99 12.80 5.95
C VAL A 115 -17.23 13.26 7.39
N THR A 116 -18.20 12.66 8.05
CA THR A 116 -18.62 12.96 9.43
C THR A 116 -18.06 11.96 10.44
N GLU A 117 -17.35 10.96 10.00
CA GLU A 117 -16.79 9.87 10.81
C GLU A 117 -15.28 9.72 10.57
N SER A 118 -14.56 9.46 11.65
CA SER A 118 -13.14 9.15 11.59
C SER A 118 -12.91 7.77 10.97
N GLY A 119 -11.81 7.62 10.23
CA GLY A 119 -11.47 6.34 9.60
C GLY A 119 -10.05 6.33 9.04
N THR A 120 -9.58 5.14 8.71
CA THR A 120 -8.32 4.95 7.99
C THR A 120 -8.62 4.30 6.65
N TYR A 121 -8.02 4.83 5.60
CA TYR A 121 -8.25 4.40 4.22
C TYR A 121 -6.92 4.08 3.56
N VAL A 122 -6.86 3.01 2.74
CA VAL A 122 -5.63 2.54 2.11
C VAL A 122 -5.78 2.43 0.59
N LYS A 123 -4.70 2.77 -0.12
CA LYS A 123 -4.50 2.49 -1.54
C LYS A 123 -3.19 1.73 -1.70
N VAL A 124 -3.19 0.75 -2.60
CA VAL A 124 -2.02 -0.08 -2.87
C VAL A 124 -1.58 0.12 -4.31
N TYR A 125 -0.28 0.15 -4.52
CA TYR A 125 0.37 0.31 -5.82
C TYR A 125 1.32 -0.84 -6.08
N VAL A 126 1.42 -1.23 -7.34
CA VAL A 126 2.45 -2.13 -7.87
C VAL A 126 3.09 -1.46 -9.07
N TYR A 127 4.42 -1.37 -9.06
CA TYR A 127 5.20 -0.84 -10.18
C TYR A 127 6.27 -1.86 -10.58
N ASP A 128 6.46 -2.03 -11.89
CA ASP A 128 7.57 -2.80 -12.45
C ASP A 128 8.88 -2.08 -12.14
N ALA A 129 9.70 -2.66 -11.26
CA ALA A 129 10.97 -2.07 -10.88
C ALA A 129 12.10 -2.31 -11.92
N THR A 130 11.80 -2.99 -13.03
CA THR A 130 12.70 -3.14 -14.19
C THR A 130 12.43 -2.11 -15.28
N ASP A 131 11.27 -1.40 -15.21
CA ASP A 131 10.95 -0.27 -16.09
C ASP A 131 11.75 0.97 -15.69
N ASP A 132 12.37 1.62 -16.65
CA ASP A 132 13.18 2.83 -16.43
C ASP A 132 12.37 3.98 -15.79
N SER A 133 11.05 3.96 -15.92
CA SER A 133 10.14 4.96 -15.30
C SER A 133 9.90 4.72 -13.81
N TYR A 134 10.24 3.52 -13.28
CA TYR A 134 9.95 3.11 -11.91
C TYR A 134 11.10 2.34 -11.25
N ASN A 135 12.31 2.37 -11.83
CA ASN A 135 13.43 1.56 -11.32
C ASN A 135 14.02 2.11 -10.01
N THR A 136 13.80 3.39 -9.71
CA THR A 136 14.28 4.04 -8.50
C THR A 136 13.15 4.38 -7.53
N LEU A 137 13.51 4.47 -6.26
CA LEU A 137 12.60 4.92 -5.20
C LEU A 137 12.07 6.35 -5.44
N ASP A 138 12.89 7.20 -6.07
CA ASP A 138 12.53 8.59 -6.38
C ASP A 138 11.44 8.69 -7.44
N GLU A 139 11.53 7.90 -8.51
CA GLU A 139 10.54 7.83 -9.58
C GLU A 139 9.22 7.30 -9.09
N VAL A 140 9.25 6.20 -8.33
CA VAL A 140 8.03 5.59 -7.76
C VAL A 140 7.37 6.53 -6.75
N ALA A 141 8.15 7.24 -5.92
CA ALA A 141 7.59 8.23 -5.00
C ALA A 141 6.97 9.42 -5.75
N THR A 142 7.50 9.77 -6.93
CA THR A 142 6.91 10.80 -7.82
C THR A 142 5.56 10.32 -8.36
N ALA A 143 5.51 9.10 -8.88
CA ALA A 143 4.28 8.52 -9.43
C ALA A 143 3.17 8.43 -8.38
N VAL A 144 3.49 7.93 -7.18
CA VAL A 144 2.54 7.86 -6.05
C VAL A 144 2.08 9.26 -5.64
N LYS A 145 3.00 10.24 -5.51
CA LYS A 145 2.63 11.63 -5.18
C LYS A 145 1.67 12.21 -6.22
N ASP A 146 1.91 11.97 -7.51
CA ASP A 146 1.08 12.54 -8.57
C ASP A 146 -0.33 11.93 -8.59
N ASP A 147 -0.47 10.65 -8.28
CA ASP A 147 -1.78 10.03 -8.08
C ASP A 147 -2.49 10.58 -6.82
N LEU A 148 -1.77 10.75 -5.72
CA LEU A 148 -2.34 11.29 -4.47
C LEU A 148 -2.76 12.76 -4.58
N LYS A 149 -2.26 13.53 -5.55
CA LYS A 149 -2.71 14.91 -5.79
C LYS A 149 -4.21 15.02 -6.11
N ALA A 150 -4.81 13.96 -6.66
CA ALA A 150 -6.26 13.93 -6.90
C ALA A 150 -7.07 14.02 -5.61
N ILE A 151 -6.45 13.69 -4.46
CA ILE A 151 -7.06 13.79 -3.13
C ILE A 151 -6.85 15.21 -2.62
N ASN A 152 -7.86 16.07 -2.73
CA ASN A 152 -7.79 17.45 -2.24
C ASN A 152 -8.00 17.54 -0.72
N LEU A 153 -7.02 17.08 0.06
CA LEU A 153 -7.08 17.15 1.53
C LEU A 153 -7.08 18.59 2.05
N LYS A 154 -6.46 19.54 1.35
CA LYS A 154 -6.44 20.95 1.71
C LYS A 154 -7.86 21.55 1.71
N GLY A 155 -8.69 21.20 0.72
CA GLY A 155 -10.09 21.60 0.67
C GLY A 155 -10.99 20.83 1.64
N ALA A 156 -10.45 19.82 2.32
CA ALA A 156 -11.18 18.85 3.13
C ALA A 156 -10.90 19.00 4.64
N THR A 157 -10.32 20.12 5.09
CA THR A 157 -9.94 20.34 6.51
C THR A 157 -11.12 20.56 7.45
N GLY A 158 -12.33 20.54 6.93
CA GLY A 158 -13.57 20.60 7.72
C GLY A 158 -14.61 21.55 7.14
N ASN A 159 -15.69 21.72 7.87
CA ASN A 159 -16.80 22.62 7.53
C ASN A 159 -17.24 23.40 8.79
N GLN A 160 -18.42 24.03 8.75
CA GLN A 160 -18.95 24.80 9.89
C GLN A 160 -19.14 23.96 11.17
N SER A 161 -19.34 22.65 11.06
CA SER A 161 -19.67 21.76 12.18
C SER A 161 -18.52 20.84 12.61
N TYR A 162 -17.51 20.64 11.77
CA TYR A 162 -16.43 19.68 12.01
C TYR A 162 -15.05 20.23 11.62
N ASN A 163 -14.02 19.78 12.33
CA ASN A 163 -12.61 19.91 11.93
C ASN A 163 -12.10 18.51 11.53
N ASN A 164 -11.38 18.43 10.42
CA ASN A 164 -10.74 17.21 9.96
C ASN A 164 -9.22 17.38 10.02
N THR A 165 -8.54 16.39 10.56
CA THR A 165 -7.08 16.30 10.55
C THR A 165 -6.65 14.98 9.93
N TYR A 166 -5.47 14.97 9.31
CA TYR A 166 -4.98 13.84 8.55
C TYR A 166 -3.59 13.40 9.01
N LYS A 167 -3.36 12.08 9.02
CA LYS A 167 -2.04 11.48 9.17
C LYS A 167 -1.83 10.49 8.06
N GLY A 168 -0.67 10.58 7.41
CA GLY A 168 -0.26 9.64 6.38
C GLY A 168 0.64 8.54 6.95
N ASN A 169 0.43 7.31 6.49
CA ASN A 169 1.34 6.20 6.70
C ASN A 169 1.66 5.53 5.36
N VAL A 170 2.89 5.04 5.23
CA VAL A 170 3.31 4.28 4.05
C VAL A 170 4.05 3.03 4.47
N ALA A 171 3.90 1.99 3.64
CA ALA A 171 4.71 0.80 3.64
C ALA A 171 5.19 0.56 2.20
N ALA A 172 6.48 0.33 2.01
CA ALA A 172 7.05 0.11 0.69
C ALA A 172 8.05 -1.05 0.73
N TYR A 173 7.90 -1.96 -0.21
CA TYR A 173 8.76 -3.13 -0.37
C TYR A 173 9.22 -3.26 -1.81
N LYS A 174 10.51 -3.52 -2.02
CA LYS A 174 11.04 -3.96 -3.31
C LYS A 174 11.23 -5.47 -3.26
N VAL A 175 10.64 -6.17 -4.22
CA VAL A 175 10.68 -7.64 -4.29
C VAL A 175 11.33 -8.08 -5.59
N THR A 176 12.07 -9.18 -5.52
CA THR A 176 12.59 -9.90 -6.68
C THR A 176 11.83 -11.21 -6.79
N ILE A 177 11.24 -11.47 -7.94
CA ILE A 177 10.41 -12.63 -8.23
C ILE A 177 11.19 -13.50 -9.22
N PRO A 178 11.66 -14.69 -8.80
CA PRO A 178 12.37 -15.59 -9.68
C PRO A 178 11.53 -15.96 -10.90
N THR A 179 12.07 -15.81 -12.10
CA THR A 179 11.36 -16.23 -13.28
C THR A 179 11.26 -17.75 -13.35
N ALA A 180 10.09 -18.26 -13.68
CA ALA A 180 9.88 -19.69 -13.92
C ALA A 180 10.51 -20.18 -15.24
N SER A 181 11.02 -19.26 -16.08
CA SER A 181 11.61 -19.59 -17.37
C SER A 181 12.98 -20.23 -17.22
N SER A 182 13.14 -21.42 -17.76
CA SER A 182 14.43 -22.10 -17.89
C SER A 182 15.27 -21.60 -19.08
N ALA A 183 14.83 -20.54 -19.76
CA ALA A 183 15.56 -19.97 -20.90
C ALA A 183 16.84 -19.33 -20.42
N SER A 184 17.96 -19.62 -21.12
CA SER A 184 19.25 -18.98 -20.82
C SER A 184 19.14 -17.47 -21.02
N GLY A 185 19.39 -16.70 -19.95
CA GLY A 185 19.32 -15.24 -19.97
C GLY A 185 17.98 -14.65 -19.51
N ALA A 186 17.02 -15.46 -19.06
CA ALA A 186 15.82 -14.95 -18.38
C ALA A 186 16.25 -14.20 -17.11
N LYS A 187 15.71 -12.99 -16.92
CA LYS A 187 15.95 -12.18 -15.73
C LYS A 187 14.76 -12.33 -14.78
N ASP A 188 15.06 -12.27 -13.50
CA ASP A 188 14.02 -12.19 -12.49
C ASP A 188 13.19 -10.91 -12.67
N ALA A 189 11.90 -10.97 -12.42
CA ALA A 189 11.06 -9.80 -12.35
C ALA A 189 11.31 -9.07 -11.02
N GLU A 190 11.21 -7.76 -11.03
CA GLU A 190 11.29 -6.95 -9.81
C GLU A 190 10.07 -6.04 -9.72
N ALA A 191 9.53 -5.85 -8.52
CA ALA A 191 8.43 -4.96 -8.31
C ALA A 191 8.58 -4.11 -7.05
N TRP A 192 8.03 -2.90 -7.10
CA TRP A 192 7.69 -2.13 -5.92
C TRP A 192 6.24 -2.43 -5.54
N VAL A 193 6.03 -2.76 -4.28
CA VAL A 193 4.69 -2.91 -3.69
C VAL A 193 4.56 -1.89 -2.57
N ILE A 194 3.62 -0.96 -2.73
CA ILE A 194 3.51 0.20 -1.85
C ILE A 194 2.08 0.33 -1.36
N GLY A 195 1.90 0.43 -0.05
CA GLY A 195 0.65 0.81 0.58
C GLY A 195 0.74 2.23 1.12
N VAL A 196 -0.26 3.05 0.80
CA VAL A 196 -0.43 4.38 1.38
C VAL A 196 -1.73 4.41 2.15
N ALA A 197 -1.67 4.70 3.43
CA ALA A 197 -2.84 4.86 4.27
C ALA A 197 -2.98 6.30 4.75
N ILE A 198 -4.22 6.80 4.77
CA ILE A 198 -4.58 8.11 5.31
C ILE A 198 -5.58 7.90 6.45
N GLU A 199 -5.16 8.23 7.66
CA GLU A 199 -6.01 8.32 8.83
C GLU A 199 -6.66 9.69 8.85
N GLN A 200 -7.99 9.74 8.82
CA GLN A 200 -8.78 10.94 9.01
C GLN A 200 -9.38 10.93 10.41
N THR A 201 -9.13 11.99 11.16
CA THR A 201 -9.80 12.23 12.46
C THR A 201 -10.77 13.39 12.30
N VAL A 202 -12.04 13.15 12.64
CA VAL A 202 -13.12 14.13 12.61
C VAL A 202 -13.46 14.57 14.01
N THR A 203 -13.43 15.87 14.27
CA THR A 203 -13.76 16.46 15.57
C THR A 203 -14.91 17.46 15.40
N LYS A 204 -15.98 17.29 16.17
CA LYS A 204 -17.09 18.24 16.20
C LYS A 204 -16.63 19.55 16.84
N LYS A 205 -17.03 20.69 16.25
CA LYS A 205 -16.81 22.04 16.79
C LYS A 205 -17.75 22.38 17.93
#